data_0bf158374d4a2f885c6f11987c011e63
#
_entry.id   0bf158374d4a2f885c6f11987c011e63
#
_cell.length_a   1.000
_cell.length_b   1.000
_cell.length_c   1.000
_cell.angle_alpha   90.00
_cell.angle_beta   90.00
_cell.angle_gamma   90.00
#
_symmetry.space_group_name_H-M   'P 1'
#
loop_
_entity.id
_entity.type
_entity.pdbx_description
1 polymer ?
#
loop_
_entity_poly.entity_id
_entity_poly.type
_entity_poly.pdbx_seq_one_letter_code
_entity_poly.pdbx_strand_id
1 'polypeptide(L)'
;MKYTEFENLVKLAGFKTYYCGDNLYVMRTNESDILAVNTKYANVVNTNFINFYNYLSSKQQTQFLDLAYKLAKTPIEDRLEEKKYYLKTASSLVPEDIAYLNLDCCSGDYFWNDSYYSFGIQNIFTQTEVDNMDTTGLIPEPITDSEEEN
;
A
#
# COMPACT_ATOMS: atom_id res chain seq x y z
N MET A 1 -1.49 -4.69 9.30
CA MET A 1 -0.30 -3.91 8.88
C MET A 1 -0.08 -4.12 7.41
N LYS A 2 0.02 -3.06 6.64
CA LYS A 2 0.35 -3.09 5.20
C LYS A 2 1.85 -3.31 5.00
N TYR A 3 2.26 -3.75 3.81
CA TYR A 3 3.69 -3.88 3.48
C TYR A 3 4.40 -2.53 3.54
N THR A 4 3.83 -1.47 2.95
CA THR A 4 4.43 -0.12 2.96
C THR A 4 4.56 0.44 4.37
N GLU A 5 3.59 0.20 5.27
CA GLU A 5 3.67 0.60 6.67
C GLU A 5 4.88 -0.07 7.36
N PHE A 6 5.04 -1.38 7.14
CA PHE A 6 6.16 -2.14 7.68
C PHE A 6 7.51 -1.63 7.14
N GLU A 7 7.63 -1.47 5.83
CA GLU A 7 8.84 -0.98 5.15
C GLU A 7 9.25 0.41 5.64
N ASN A 8 8.27 1.31 5.79
CA ASN A 8 8.51 2.65 6.32
C ASN A 8 9.03 2.63 7.77
N LEU A 9 8.45 1.79 8.63
CA LEU A 9 8.91 1.65 10.02
C LEU A 9 10.32 1.05 10.09
N VAL A 10 10.63 0.07 9.24
CA VAL A 10 11.96 -0.51 9.10
C VAL A 10 12.98 0.55 8.63
N LYS A 11 12.60 1.35 7.63
CA LYS A 11 13.44 2.45 7.10
C LYS A 11 13.70 3.53 8.15
N LEU A 12 12.70 3.92 8.93
CA LEU A 12 12.85 4.87 10.04
C LEU A 12 13.78 4.35 11.13
N ALA A 13 13.85 3.03 11.31
CA ALA A 13 14.80 2.39 12.23
C ALA A 13 16.25 2.30 11.66
N GLY A 14 16.49 2.76 10.43
CA GLY A 14 17.80 2.76 9.77
C GLY A 14 18.13 1.44 9.04
N PHE A 15 17.14 0.65 8.73
CA PHE A 15 17.27 -0.63 8.01
C PHE A 15 16.65 -0.53 6.63
N LYS A 16 16.88 -1.55 5.80
CA LYS A 16 16.30 -1.68 4.45
C LYS A 16 15.48 -2.95 4.35
N THR A 17 14.59 -2.98 3.38
CA THR A 17 13.82 -4.16 3.01
C THR A 17 14.07 -4.53 1.56
N TYR A 18 13.93 -5.81 1.23
CA TYR A 18 13.89 -6.29 -0.15
C TYR A 18 13.09 -7.60 -0.24
N TYR A 19 12.52 -7.84 -1.41
CA TYR A 19 11.80 -9.07 -1.71
C TYR A 19 12.72 -10.09 -2.38
N CYS A 20 12.66 -11.35 -1.92
CA CYS A 20 13.33 -12.45 -2.59
C CYS A 20 12.51 -13.74 -2.42
N GLY A 21 12.11 -14.35 -3.52
CA GLY A 21 11.18 -15.48 -3.51
C GLY A 21 9.88 -15.13 -2.77
N ASP A 22 9.47 -16.00 -1.86
CA ASP A 22 8.25 -15.83 -1.07
C ASP A 22 8.50 -15.07 0.26
N ASN A 23 9.52 -14.22 0.35
CA ASN A 23 9.87 -13.52 1.58
C ASN A 23 10.20 -12.05 1.36
N LEU A 24 9.78 -11.24 2.34
CA LEU A 24 10.23 -9.88 2.56
C LEU A 24 11.32 -9.91 3.64
N TYR A 25 12.53 -9.56 3.25
CA TYR A 25 13.71 -9.52 4.12
C TYR A 25 13.90 -8.14 4.71
N VAL A 26 14.39 -8.11 5.95
CA VAL A 26 14.94 -6.92 6.61
C VAL A 26 16.44 -7.08 6.69
N MET A 27 17.18 -6.09 6.21
CA MET A 27 18.64 -6.09 6.19
C MET A 27 19.23 -4.81 6.79
N ARG A 28 20.42 -4.93 7.30
CA ARG A 28 21.25 -3.77 7.66
C ARG A 28 21.95 -3.21 6.43
N THR A 29 22.38 -1.94 6.47
CA THR A 29 23.02 -1.22 5.35
C THR A 29 24.29 -1.88 4.79
N ASN A 30 24.85 -2.87 5.46
CA ASN A 30 26.06 -3.61 5.08
C ASN A 30 25.75 -5.06 4.62
N GLU A 31 24.61 -5.30 4.02
CA GLU A 31 24.21 -6.56 3.38
C GLU A 31 23.99 -7.75 4.34
N SER A 32 23.69 -7.48 5.60
CA SER A 32 23.40 -8.53 6.58
C SER A 32 21.92 -8.66 6.86
N ASP A 33 21.31 -9.79 6.48
CA ASP A 33 19.92 -10.09 6.79
C ASP A 33 19.70 -10.24 8.29
N ILE A 34 18.61 -9.66 8.76
CA ILE A 34 18.20 -9.65 10.17
C ILE A 34 17.05 -10.61 10.41
N LEU A 35 16.00 -10.50 9.61
CA LEU A 35 14.81 -11.36 9.65
C LEU A 35 14.12 -11.39 8.30
N ALA A 36 13.19 -12.32 8.14
CA ALA A 36 12.29 -12.35 6.99
C ALA A 36 10.86 -12.64 7.40
N VAL A 37 9.90 -12.03 6.71
CA VAL A 37 8.47 -12.30 6.84
C VAL A 37 8.00 -12.98 5.55
N ASN A 38 7.30 -14.12 5.67
CA ASN A 38 6.80 -14.81 4.51
C ASN A 38 5.62 -14.04 3.87
N THR A 39 5.66 -13.91 2.54
CA THR A 39 4.67 -13.15 1.76
C THR A 39 3.55 -14.04 1.20
N LYS A 40 3.73 -15.35 1.28
CA LYS A 40 2.78 -16.35 0.76
C LYS A 40 1.96 -17.01 1.86
N TYR A 41 2.55 -17.19 3.04
CA TYR A 41 1.89 -17.81 4.18
C TYR A 41 1.80 -16.85 5.36
N ALA A 42 0.62 -16.73 5.97
CA ALA A 42 0.44 -15.95 7.18
C ALA A 42 1.12 -16.64 8.39
N ASN A 43 1.43 -15.84 9.41
CA ASN A 43 2.06 -16.26 10.67
C ASN A 43 3.47 -16.88 10.55
N VAL A 44 4.17 -16.65 9.44
CA VAL A 44 5.53 -17.15 9.23
C VAL A 44 6.54 -16.02 9.27
N VAL A 45 7.40 -16.06 10.29
CA VAL A 45 8.54 -15.16 10.46
C VAL A 45 9.79 -16.01 10.64
N ASN A 46 10.85 -15.71 9.90
CA ASN A 46 12.15 -16.33 10.05
C ASN A 46 13.11 -15.35 10.73
N THR A 47 13.59 -15.71 11.89
CA THR A 47 14.60 -14.98 12.69
C THR A 47 15.90 -15.78 12.86
N ASN A 48 16.06 -16.86 12.12
CA ASN A 48 17.21 -17.74 12.22
C ASN A 48 18.46 -17.18 11.51
N PHE A 49 18.63 -15.86 11.58
CA PHE A 49 19.78 -15.14 11.08
C PHE A 49 20.70 -14.80 12.26
N ILE A 50 21.95 -15.22 12.17
CA ILE A 50 22.96 -14.94 13.20
C ILE A 50 23.09 -13.42 13.48
N ASN A 51 22.84 -12.61 12.46
CA ASN A 51 22.90 -11.15 12.52
C ASN A 51 21.80 -10.55 13.40
N PHE A 52 20.65 -11.21 13.54
CA PHE A 52 19.57 -10.79 14.43
C PHE A 52 20.06 -10.72 15.89
N TYR A 53 20.86 -11.70 16.30
CA TYR A 53 21.37 -11.79 17.66
C TYR A 53 22.66 -11.00 17.86
N ASN A 54 23.51 -10.91 16.84
CA ASN A 54 24.83 -10.30 16.96
C ASN A 54 24.84 -8.79 16.77
N TYR A 55 23.91 -8.23 15.98
CA TYR A 55 23.93 -6.81 15.61
C TYR A 55 22.78 -5.99 16.19
N LEU A 56 21.78 -6.62 16.79
CA LEU A 56 20.66 -5.93 17.42
C LEU A 56 20.77 -5.97 18.93
N SER A 57 20.55 -4.83 19.57
CA SER A 57 20.31 -4.77 21.02
C SER A 57 19.00 -5.50 21.37
N SER A 58 18.85 -5.96 22.59
CA SER A 58 17.62 -6.63 23.05
C SER A 58 16.37 -5.80 22.79
N LYS A 59 16.45 -4.48 22.93
CA LYS A 59 15.35 -3.55 22.62
C LYS A 59 14.99 -3.59 21.12
N GLN A 60 15.99 -3.54 20.24
CA GLN A 60 15.76 -3.62 18.79
C GLN A 60 15.23 -4.99 18.39
N GLN A 61 15.73 -6.08 18.96
CA GLN A 61 15.22 -7.43 18.72
C GLN A 61 13.73 -7.50 19.03
N THR A 62 13.29 -7.00 20.19
CA THR A 62 11.87 -6.95 20.57
C THR A 62 11.07 -6.11 19.58
N GLN A 63 11.55 -4.92 19.21
CA GLN A 63 10.86 -4.03 18.27
C GLN A 63 10.68 -4.68 16.90
N PHE A 64 11.72 -5.29 16.35
CA PHE A 64 11.65 -5.95 15.04
C PHE A 64 10.77 -7.22 15.07
N LEU A 65 10.80 -7.98 16.16
CA LEU A 65 9.89 -9.11 16.33
C LEU A 65 8.43 -8.66 16.38
N ASP A 66 8.12 -7.61 17.15
CA ASP A 66 6.77 -7.06 17.24
C ASP A 66 6.25 -6.59 15.88
N LEU A 67 7.09 -5.88 15.11
CA LEU A 67 6.75 -5.42 13.76
C LEU A 67 6.53 -6.62 12.81
N ALA A 68 7.48 -7.57 12.80
CA ALA A 68 7.40 -8.74 11.93
C ALA A 68 6.18 -9.61 12.25
N TYR A 69 5.86 -9.81 13.53
CA TYR A 69 4.66 -10.55 13.93
C TYR A 69 3.36 -9.81 13.63
N LYS A 70 3.32 -8.49 13.75
CA LYS A 70 2.15 -7.70 13.33
C LYS A 70 1.88 -7.87 11.84
N LEU A 71 2.92 -7.77 11.00
CA LEU A 71 2.79 -8.02 9.57
C LEU A 71 2.39 -9.48 9.31
N ALA A 72 3.09 -10.45 9.92
CA ALA A 72 2.84 -11.88 9.70
C ALA A 72 1.44 -12.34 10.11
N LYS A 73 0.85 -11.75 11.16
CA LYS A 73 -0.54 -12.04 11.59
C LYS A 73 -1.60 -11.41 10.70
N THR A 74 -1.27 -10.37 9.94
CA THR A 74 -2.19 -9.79 8.98
C THR A 74 -2.43 -10.79 7.85
N PRO A 75 -3.67 -11.09 7.46
CA PRO A 75 -3.96 -11.90 6.27
C PRO A 75 -3.20 -11.38 5.04
N ILE A 76 -2.80 -12.26 4.14
CA ILE A 76 -1.94 -11.88 2.99
C ILE A 76 -2.60 -10.82 2.12
N GLU A 77 -3.89 -10.98 1.83
CA GLU A 77 -4.72 -10.04 1.08
C GLU A 77 -4.78 -8.66 1.70
N ASP A 78 -4.74 -8.58 3.04
CA ASP A 78 -4.80 -7.33 3.79
C ASP A 78 -3.44 -6.63 3.94
N ARG A 79 -2.35 -7.29 3.57
CA ARG A 79 -1.00 -6.71 3.59
C ARG A 79 -0.72 -5.84 2.37
N LEU A 80 -1.45 -6.11 1.27
CA LEU A 80 -1.32 -5.34 0.03
C LEU A 80 -1.88 -3.94 0.23
N GLU A 81 -1.33 -2.99 -0.53
CA GLU A 81 -1.94 -1.68 -0.63
C GLU A 81 -3.31 -1.80 -1.29
N GLU A 82 -4.25 -1.00 -0.80
CA GLU A 82 -5.55 -0.90 -1.42
C GLU A 82 -5.37 -0.27 -2.81
N LYS A 83 -5.88 -0.94 -3.85
CA LYS A 83 -5.86 -0.40 -5.19
C LYS A 83 -6.65 0.89 -5.24
N LYS A 84 -6.16 1.84 -6.00
CA LYS A 84 -6.79 3.14 -6.22
C LYS A 84 -7.16 3.29 -7.69
N TYR A 85 -8.23 4.02 -7.94
CA TYR A 85 -8.80 4.18 -9.28
C TYR A 85 -9.24 5.61 -9.53
N TYR A 86 -9.09 6.07 -10.76
CA TYR A 86 -9.98 7.06 -11.34
C TYR A 86 -11.25 6.36 -11.85
N LEU A 87 -12.41 6.99 -11.71
CA LEU A 87 -13.67 6.46 -12.24
C LEU A 87 -14.07 7.25 -13.47
N LYS A 88 -13.88 6.67 -14.65
CA LYS A 88 -14.19 7.28 -15.93
C LYS A 88 -15.58 6.85 -16.42
N THR A 89 -16.33 7.76 -17.06
CA THR A 89 -17.58 7.36 -17.72
C THR A 89 -17.32 6.41 -18.88
N ALA A 90 -18.17 5.39 -19.00
CA ALA A 90 -18.16 4.49 -20.16
C ALA A 90 -18.76 5.15 -21.43
N SER A 91 -19.38 6.33 -21.32
CA SER A 91 -20.00 7.02 -22.43
C SER A 91 -18.95 7.69 -23.33
N SER A 92 -18.89 7.30 -24.60
CA SER A 92 -18.05 7.94 -25.61
C SER A 92 -18.55 9.33 -26.06
N LEU A 93 -19.71 9.77 -25.55
CA LEU A 93 -20.30 11.07 -25.87
C LEU A 93 -19.82 12.18 -24.91
N VAL A 94 -19.14 11.82 -23.81
CA VAL A 94 -18.58 12.78 -22.85
C VAL A 94 -17.16 13.11 -23.29
N PRO A 95 -16.81 14.41 -23.42
CA PRO A 95 -15.42 14.83 -23.69
C PRO A 95 -14.45 14.29 -22.63
N GLU A 96 -13.23 13.93 -23.03
CA GLU A 96 -12.24 13.31 -22.12
C GLU A 96 -11.83 14.21 -20.96
N ASP A 97 -11.81 15.52 -21.15
CA ASP A 97 -11.48 16.53 -20.15
C ASP A 97 -12.50 16.67 -19.02
N ILE A 98 -13.70 16.07 -19.16
CA ILE A 98 -14.74 16.04 -18.12
C ILE A 98 -15.30 14.64 -17.90
N ALA A 99 -14.52 13.61 -18.24
CA ALA A 99 -15.00 12.23 -18.25
C ALA A 99 -14.86 11.51 -16.89
N TYR A 100 -14.28 12.15 -15.87
CA TYR A 100 -14.00 11.53 -14.59
C TYR A 100 -14.99 11.94 -13.51
N LEU A 101 -15.38 10.96 -12.68
CA LEU A 101 -16.21 11.19 -11.51
C LEU A 101 -15.39 11.84 -10.40
N ASN A 102 -15.90 12.91 -9.84
CA ASN A 102 -15.33 13.63 -8.72
C ASN A 102 -16.36 13.73 -7.59
N LEU A 103 -15.91 13.78 -6.34
CA LEU A 103 -16.73 13.98 -5.16
C LEU A 103 -16.32 15.29 -4.48
N ASP A 104 -17.24 16.20 -4.31
CA ASP A 104 -17.05 17.34 -3.42
C ASP A 104 -17.14 16.88 -1.95
N CYS A 105 -16.01 16.86 -1.25
CA CYS A 105 -15.94 16.41 0.15
C CYS A 105 -16.69 17.32 1.13
N CYS A 106 -17.04 18.55 0.73
CA CYS A 106 -17.79 19.48 1.57
C CYS A 106 -19.30 19.26 1.47
N SER A 107 -19.81 19.09 0.24
CA SER A 107 -21.26 18.89 0.00
C SER A 107 -21.65 17.41 -0.01
N GLY A 108 -20.72 16.51 -0.33
CA GLY A 108 -20.98 15.10 -0.58
C GLY A 108 -21.57 14.81 -1.96
N ASP A 109 -21.57 15.79 -2.86
CA ASP A 109 -22.13 15.65 -4.20
C ASP A 109 -21.09 15.13 -5.20
N TYR A 110 -21.54 14.23 -6.07
CA TYR A 110 -20.74 13.75 -7.19
C TYR A 110 -20.96 14.63 -8.42
N PHE A 111 -19.87 14.88 -9.16
CA PHE A 111 -19.91 15.63 -10.42
C PHE A 111 -18.85 15.14 -11.40
N TRP A 112 -19.01 15.50 -12.67
CA TRP A 112 -18.07 15.15 -13.73
C TRP A 112 -17.06 16.26 -13.96
N ASN A 113 -15.77 15.92 -14.01
CA ASN A 113 -14.68 16.84 -14.30
C ASN A 113 -13.47 16.06 -14.84
N ASP A 114 -12.31 16.73 -14.90
CA ASP A 114 -11.04 16.09 -15.21
C ASP A 114 -10.52 15.21 -14.05
N SER A 115 -9.37 14.57 -14.26
CA SER A 115 -8.68 13.75 -13.25
C SER A 115 -7.66 14.54 -12.41
N TYR A 116 -7.56 15.85 -12.59
CA TYR A 116 -6.58 16.67 -11.87
C TYR A 116 -6.99 16.93 -10.42
N TYR A 117 -5.98 16.99 -9.57
CA TYR A 117 -6.18 17.28 -8.15
C TYR A 117 -6.72 18.70 -7.95
N SER A 118 -7.72 18.82 -7.10
CA SER A 118 -8.24 20.11 -6.61
C SER A 118 -8.52 20.00 -5.11
N PHE A 119 -8.26 21.07 -4.38
CA PHE A 119 -8.49 21.11 -2.93
C PHE A 119 -9.97 20.89 -2.59
N GLY A 120 -10.24 19.95 -1.68
CA GLY A 120 -11.60 19.61 -1.26
C GLY A 120 -12.38 18.71 -2.24
N ILE A 121 -11.75 18.27 -3.32
CA ILE A 121 -12.33 17.37 -4.32
C ILE A 121 -11.59 16.03 -4.27
N GLN A 122 -12.33 14.95 -4.11
CA GLN A 122 -11.83 13.59 -4.25
C GLN A 122 -12.07 13.12 -5.67
N ASN A 123 -11.01 12.75 -6.37
CA ASN A 123 -11.05 12.17 -7.72
C ASN A 123 -10.43 10.77 -7.78
N ILE A 124 -9.84 10.31 -6.67
CA ILE A 124 -9.23 8.99 -6.51
C ILE A 124 -10.08 8.20 -5.52
N PHE A 125 -10.52 7.02 -5.93
CA PHE A 125 -11.36 6.12 -5.15
C PHE A 125 -10.60 4.84 -4.83
N THR A 126 -10.70 4.38 -3.60
CA THR A 126 -10.14 3.10 -3.17
C THR A 126 -10.97 1.94 -3.68
N GLN A 127 -10.41 0.72 -3.72
CA GLN A 127 -11.16 -0.48 -4.10
C GLN A 127 -12.42 -0.65 -3.22
N THR A 128 -12.30 -0.41 -1.92
CA THR A 128 -13.42 -0.51 -0.97
C THR A 128 -14.54 0.49 -1.31
N GLU A 129 -14.20 1.73 -1.67
CA GLU A 129 -15.20 2.72 -2.10
C GLU A 129 -15.88 2.30 -3.40
N VAL A 130 -15.10 1.85 -4.38
CA VAL A 130 -15.62 1.35 -5.67
C VAL A 130 -16.58 0.17 -5.49
N ASP A 131 -16.23 -0.78 -4.60
CA ASP A 131 -17.08 -1.96 -4.33
C ASP A 131 -18.38 -1.61 -3.61
N ASN A 132 -18.44 -0.48 -2.90
CA ASN A 132 -19.62 -0.03 -2.16
C ASN A 132 -20.49 0.99 -2.90
N MET A 133 -20.08 1.45 -4.09
CA MET A 133 -20.84 2.42 -4.87
C MET A 133 -21.50 1.78 -6.11
N ASP A 134 -22.51 2.43 -6.66
CA ASP A 134 -23.07 2.04 -7.96
C ASP A 134 -22.12 2.49 -9.07
N THR A 135 -21.41 1.53 -9.67
CA THR A 135 -20.46 1.76 -10.76
C THR A 135 -21.09 1.54 -12.15
N THR A 136 -22.41 1.49 -12.25
CA THR A 136 -23.10 1.34 -13.55
C THR A 136 -22.72 2.48 -14.49
N GLY A 137 -22.14 2.15 -15.65
CA GLY A 137 -21.67 3.14 -16.63
C GLY A 137 -20.33 3.80 -16.28
N LEU A 138 -19.60 3.27 -15.28
CA LEU A 138 -18.24 3.68 -14.93
C LEU A 138 -17.22 2.62 -15.34
N ILE A 139 -16.03 3.07 -15.68
CA ILE A 139 -14.84 2.24 -15.93
C ILE A 139 -13.80 2.61 -14.86
N PRO A 140 -13.44 1.72 -13.93
CA PRO A 140 -12.33 1.94 -13.02
C PRO A 140 -10.99 1.88 -13.78
N GLU A 141 -10.27 2.99 -13.83
CA GLU A 141 -8.91 3.07 -14.37
C GLU A 141 -7.92 2.98 -13.21
N PRO A 142 -7.11 1.89 -13.10
CA PRO A 142 -6.19 1.74 -11.99
C PRO A 142 -5.07 2.78 -12.07
N ILE A 143 -4.75 3.39 -10.93
CA ILE A 143 -3.61 4.28 -10.80
C ILE A 143 -2.35 3.43 -10.63
N THR A 144 -1.35 3.67 -11.45
CA THR A 144 -0.03 3.05 -11.34
C THR A 144 0.92 3.97 -10.57
N ASP A 145 1.84 3.40 -9.80
CA ASP A 145 2.78 4.14 -8.92
C ASP A 145 3.61 5.24 -9.62
N SER A 146 3.60 5.28 -10.98
CA SER A 146 4.27 6.32 -11.76
C SER A 146 3.48 7.64 -11.86
N GLU A 147 2.23 7.68 -11.40
CA GLU A 147 1.32 8.83 -11.51
C GLU A 147 1.11 9.58 -10.19
N GLU A 148 1.61 9.04 -9.06
CA GLU A 148 1.48 9.69 -7.73
C GLU A 148 2.48 10.84 -7.49
N GLU A 149 3.44 11.11 -8.39
CA GLU A 149 4.51 12.13 -8.20
C GLU A 149 4.32 13.43 -8.99
N ASN A 150 3.11 13.79 -9.43
CA ASN A 150 2.88 15.09 -10.11
C ASN A 150 1.90 15.97 -9.35
#